data_f005e8ac3752d5f9623481ec8e2d439c
#
_entry.id   f005e8ac3752d5f9623481ec8e2d439c
#
_cell.length_a   1.000
_cell.length_b   1.000
_cell.length_c   1.000
_cell.angle_alpha   90.00
_cell.angle_beta   90.00
_cell.angle_gamma   90.00
#
_symmetry.space_group_name_H-M   'P 1'
#
loop_
_entity.id
_entity.type
_entity.pdbx_description
1 polymer ?
#
loop_
_entity_poly.entity_id
_entity_poly.type
_entity_poly.pdbx_seq_one_letter_code
_entity_poly.pdbx_strand_id
1 'polypeptide(L)'
;MCGDGNHQGYVADTSLTRRTVVLSLGAVAATGGVAMPALASDPGAVRVTGRDVSIRTADGHADAALFHPAGRGRWPAVLMWADILGLRPVFREMGRRLAAQGYVVLVPNPYYRMKKAPVVKGAFDFGNKADMNRIMALRNGLSDAMVDRDSDAFVSFLDRQPQTDRGRKAAVQGYCMSGPIAFRTAAARPERIGAVATFHPGALVTSTPDSPHLLIPATRAAFLVLIAQNDAARMPDEAPTLKSAFAASHRDAVVEVYPANHGWTVAGSQTYDEVQAERAWAELLPFYRANLG
;
A
#
# COMPACT_ATOMS: atom_id res chain seq x y z
N MET A 1 -13.82 6.57 10.53
CA MET A 1 -13.08 7.65 11.24
C MET A 1 -11.73 7.09 11.66
N CYS A 2 -10.61 7.62 11.16
CA CYS A 2 -9.32 7.39 11.81
C CYS A 2 -9.40 8.14 13.13
N GLY A 3 -9.75 7.42 14.21
CA GLY A 3 -10.12 8.01 15.47
C GLY A 3 -8.97 8.67 16.20
N ASP A 4 -9.30 9.69 16.96
CA ASP A 4 -8.49 10.61 17.74
C ASP A 4 -7.75 9.97 18.95
N GLY A 5 -7.18 8.80 18.80
CA GLY A 5 -6.55 8.16 19.93
C GLY A 5 -5.20 7.53 19.59
N ASN A 6 -4.14 8.11 20.08
CA ASN A 6 -2.78 7.57 20.20
C ASN A 6 -1.76 7.86 19.10
N HIS A 7 -1.91 8.96 18.37
CA HIS A 7 -0.83 9.47 17.50
C HIS A 7 -0.02 10.62 18.15
N GLN A 8 -0.16 10.86 19.48
CA GLN A 8 0.62 11.90 20.15
C GLN A 8 2.11 11.56 20.05
N GLY A 9 2.87 12.46 19.41
CA GLY A 9 4.30 12.35 19.23
C GLY A 9 4.75 11.47 18.05
N TYR A 10 3.82 10.99 17.19
CA TYR A 10 4.19 10.25 16.00
C TYR A 10 4.59 11.19 14.87
N VAL A 11 5.85 11.07 14.41
CA VAL A 11 6.39 11.82 13.28
C VAL A 11 6.79 10.86 12.16
N ALA A 12 6.36 11.13 10.94
CA ALA A 12 6.80 10.41 9.75
C ALA A 12 7.71 11.31 8.91
N ASP A 13 8.93 10.88 8.63
CA ASP A 13 9.76 11.52 7.62
C ASP A 13 9.39 11.03 6.23
N THR A 14 8.69 11.88 5.51
CA THR A 14 8.19 11.54 4.18
C THR A 14 9.26 11.60 3.07
N SER A 15 10.47 12.06 3.39
CA SER A 15 11.61 12.09 2.47
C SER A 15 12.43 10.80 2.48
N LEU A 16 12.35 10.02 3.57
CA LEU A 16 13.15 8.81 3.75
C LEU A 16 12.68 7.66 2.84
N THR A 17 13.66 6.97 2.30
CA THR A 17 13.51 5.65 1.69
C THR A 17 14.16 4.60 2.58
N ARG A 18 13.89 3.32 2.36
CA ARG A 18 14.49 2.22 3.12
C ARG A 18 16.03 2.27 3.13
N ARG A 19 16.65 2.66 2.02
CA ARG A 19 18.11 2.80 1.92
C ARG A 19 18.66 3.92 2.81
N THR A 20 17.95 5.01 2.92
CA THR A 20 18.33 6.15 3.77
C THR A 20 18.27 5.80 5.25
N VAL A 21 17.25 5.03 5.67
CA VAL A 21 17.09 4.58 7.08
C VAL A 21 18.24 3.67 7.52
N VAL A 22 18.67 2.74 6.67
CA VAL A 22 19.80 1.83 7.00
C VAL A 22 21.13 2.59 7.16
N LEU A 23 21.33 3.65 6.39
CA LEU A 23 22.55 4.47 6.48
C LEU A 23 22.59 5.36 7.74
N SER A 24 21.45 5.77 8.27
CA SER A 24 21.38 6.62 9.47
C SER A 24 21.59 5.87 10.78
N LEU A 25 21.41 4.54 10.82
CA LEU A 25 21.70 3.70 11.98
C LEU A 25 23.18 3.30 12.10
N GLY A 26 24.01 3.55 11.08
CA GLY A 26 25.42 3.19 11.02
C GLY A 26 26.42 4.30 11.37
N ALA A 27 25.99 5.49 11.76
CA ALA A 27 26.88 6.61 12.05
C ALA A 27 27.30 6.67 13.52
N VAL A 28 28.12 5.70 13.98
CA VAL A 28 29.00 5.86 15.13
C VAL A 28 30.42 5.91 14.61
N ALA A 29 31.09 7.02 14.94
CA ALA A 29 32.39 7.49 14.54
C ALA A 29 33.49 6.44 14.25
N ALA A 30 34.10 6.53 13.06
CA ALA A 30 35.51 6.20 12.87
C ALA A 30 36.12 7.17 11.85
N THR A 31 36.98 8.04 12.32
CA THR A 31 37.93 8.86 11.55
C THR A 31 38.94 7.93 10.87
N GLY A 32 38.84 7.76 9.58
CA GLY A 32 39.84 7.04 8.79
C GLY A 32 39.33 6.92 7.36
N GLY A 33 39.87 7.74 6.44
CA GLY A 33 39.52 7.75 5.03
C GLY A 33 39.84 6.41 4.36
N VAL A 34 38.82 5.59 4.19
CA VAL A 34 38.83 4.40 3.29
C VAL A 34 37.74 4.65 2.28
N ALA A 35 38.12 4.77 1.01
CA ALA A 35 37.17 4.78 -0.11
C ALA A 35 36.28 3.56 0.00
N MET A 36 34.98 3.75 0.27
CA MET A 36 34.00 2.66 0.25
C MET A 36 33.91 2.12 -1.17
N PRO A 37 34.10 0.82 -1.38
CA PRO A 37 33.80 0.22 -2.69
C PRO A 37 32.33 0.48 -2.99
N ALA A 38 32.04 0.98 -4.19
CA ALA A 38 30.69 1.01 -4.74
C ALA A 38 30.12 -0.40 -4.56
N LEU A 39 29.00 -0.53 -3.81
CA LEU A 39 28.31 -1.79 -3.64
C LEU A 39 28.02 -2.33 -5.04
N ALA A 40 28.76 -3.37 -5.44
CA ALA A 40 28.50 -4.10 -6.65
C ALA A 40 27.04 -4.52 -6.61
N SER A 41 26.24 -4.12 -7.60
CA SER A 41 24.90 -4.60 -7.81
C SER A 41 25.00 -6.13 -7.91
N ASP A 42 24.24 -6.82 -7.04
CA ASP A 42 24.12 -8.27 -7.08
C ASP A 42 23.82 -8.70 -8.55
N PRO A 43 24.66 -9.50 -9.20
CA PRO A 43 24.48 -9.89 -10.61
C PRO A 43 23.17 -10.66 -10.85
N GLY A 44 22.52 -11.17 -9.79
CA GLY A 44 21.23 -11.85 -9.81
C GLY A 44 20.01 -10.94 -9.55
N ALA A 45 20.21 -9.68 -9.16
CA ALA A 45 19.09 -8.79 -8.87
C ALA A 45 18.35 -8.37 -10.14
N VAL A 46 17.05 -8.65 -10.22
CA VAL A 46 16.19 -8.23 -11.33
C VAL A 46 16.19 -6.70 -11.40
N ARG A 47 16.73 -6.15 -12.48
CA ARG A 47 16.69 -4.71 -12.74
C ARG A 47 15.24 -4.26 -12.93
N VAL A 48 14.88 -3.10 -12.38
CA VAL A 48 13.54 -2.53 -12.43
C VAL A 48 13.56 -1.21 -13.20
N THR A 49 12.65 -1.09 -14.13
CA THR A 49 12.30 0.18 -14.77
C THR A 49 11.22 0.87 -13.95
N GLY A 50 11.43 2.16 -13.64
CA GLY A 50 10.45 2.99 -12.94
C GLY A 50 10.28 4.33 -13.66
N ARG A 51 9.05 4.81 -13.78
CA ARG A 51 8.73 6.11 -14.39
C ARG A 51 7.49 6.72 -13.77
N ASP A 52 7.41 8.03 -13.83
CA ASP A 52 6.17 8.77 -13.54
C ASP A 52 5.22 8.66 -14.73
N VAL A 53 3.94 8.57 -14.43
CA VAL A 53 2.88 8.47 -15.42
C VAL A 53 1.73 9.41 -15.06
N SER A 54 1.02 9.88 -16.08
CA SER A 54 -0.22 10.62 -15.96
C SER A 54 -1.36 9.77 -16.50
N ILE A 55 -2.38 9.52 -15.69
CA ILE A 55 -3.47 8.62 -16.01
C ILE A 55 -4.75 9.44 -16.16
N ARG A 56 -5.37 9.35 -17.33
CA ARG A 56 -6.68 9.97 -17.53
C ARG A 56 -7.73 9.22 -16.73
N THR A 57 -8.49 9.98 -15.95
CA THR A 57 -9.63 9.53 -15.14
C THR A 57 -10.88 10.32 -15.53
N ALA A 58 -12.04 9.98 -14.96
CA ALA A 58 -13.25 10.76 -15.15
C ALA A 58 -13.13 12.19 -14.59
N ASP A 59 -12.28 12.39 -13.58
CA ASP A 59 -12.18 13.66 -12.84
C ASP A 59 -10.85 14.41 -13.13
N GLY A 60 -10.13 14.04 -14.20
CA GLY A 60 -8.90 14.73 -14.62
C GLY A 60 -7.73 13.78 -14.88
N HIS A 61 -6.53 14.19 -14.51
CA HIS A 61 -5.30 13.45 -14.73
C HIS A 61 -4.63 13.12 -13.39
N ALA A 62 -4.57 11.83 -13.06
CA ALA A 62 -3.91 11.34 -11.87
C ALA A 62 -2.40 11.14 -12.13
N ASP A 63 -1.56 11.74 -11.30
CA ASP A 63 -0.15 11.44 -11.25
C ASP A 63 0.08 10.13 -10.47
N ALA A 64 0.98 9.29 -10.99
CA ALA A 64 1.30 7.98 -10.42
C ALA A 64 2.75 7.58 -10.73
N ALA A 65 3.26 6.57 -10.02
CA ALA A 65 4.52 5.92 -10.33
C ALA A 65 4.26 4.50 -10.83
N LEU A 66 4.89 4.14 -11.96
CA LEU A 66 4.81 2.81 -12.55
C LEU A 66 6.17 2.13 -12.51
N PHE A 67 6.20 0.87 -12.05
CA PHE A 67 7.40 0.05 -11.96
C PHE A 67 7.15 -1.32 -12.60
N HIS A 68 8.17 -1.88 -13.25
CA HIS A 68 8.12 -3.25 -13.78
C HIS A 68 9.54 -3.81 -13.92
N PRO A 69 9.74 -5.13 -13.99
CA PRO A 69 11.03 -5.69 -14.33
C PRO A 69 11.56 -5.14 -15.66
N ALA A 70 12.85 -4.90 -15.75
CA ALA A 70 13.47 -4.48 -17.00
C ALA A 70 13.57 -5.66 -17.98
N GLY A 71 13.57 -5.34 -19.29
CA GLY A 71 13.66 -6.35 -20.33
C GLY A 71 12.32 -6.71 -20.96
N ARG A 72 12.32 -7.83 -21.72
CA ARG A 72 11.15 -8.32 -22.44
C ARG A 72 10.43 -9.36 -21.57
N GLY A 73 9.15 -9.14 -21.31
CA GLY A 73 8.31 -10.05 -20.54
C GLY A 73 6.96 -9.44 -20.26
N ARG A 74 6.06 -10.26 -19.70
CA ARG A 74 4.77 -9.82 -19.18
C ARG A 74 4.61 -10.39 -17.78
N TRP A 75 4.08 -9.56 -16.87
CA TRP A 75 3.98 -9.88 -15.46
C TRP A 75 2.59 -9.53 -14.93
N PRO A 76 2.13 -10.20 -13.86
CA PRO A 76 0.87 -9.83 -13.22
C PRO A 76 0.94 -8.39 -12.70
N ALA A 77 -0.20 -7.72 -12.73
CA ALA A 77 -0.32 -6.34 -12.29
C ALA A 77 -0.65 -6.24 -10.79
N VAL A 78 -0.13 -5.20 -10.15
CA VAL A 78 -0.47 -4.82 -8.77
C VAL A 78 -0.79 -3.34 -8.70
N LEU A 79 -1.98 -2.99 -8.20
CA LEU A 79 -2.33 -1.64 -7.81
C LEU A 79 -2.02 -1.45 -6.33
N MET A 80 -1.09 -0.55 -6.00
CA MET A 80 -0.64 -0.28 -4.63
C MET A 80 -1.15 1.07 -4.16
N TRP A 81 -2.15 1.09 -3.29
CA TRP A 81 -2.66 2.28 -2.65
C TRP A 81 -1.80 2.66 -1.44
N ALA A 82 -1.26 3.86 -1.46
CA ALA A 82 -0.45 4.39 -0.36
C ALA A 82 -1.30 4.69 0.89
N ASP A 83 -0.63 4.89 2.03
CA ASP A 83 -1.26 5.37 3.26
C ASP A 83 -1.78 6.82 3.13
N ILE A 84 -2.25 7.40 4.25
CA ILE A 84 -2.85 8.75 4.29
C ILE A 84 -1.90 9.84 3.80
N LEU A 85 -0.58 9.66 3.88
CA LEU A 85 0.40 10.64 3.38
C LEU A 85 0.64 10.55 1.86
N GLY A 86 -0.01 9.60 1.18
CA GLY A 86 -0.03 9.48 -0.27
C GLY A 86 1.28 9.03 -0.92
N LEU A 87 1.35 9.18 -2.24
CA LEU A 87 2.52 8.81 -3.04
C LEU A 87 3.74 9.68 -2.67
N ARG A 88 4.77 9.02 -2.15
CA ARG A 88 6.03 9.63 -1.70
C ARG A 88 7.20 8.64 -1.85
N PRO A 89 8.47 9.03 -1.56
CA PRO A 89 9.64 8.17 -1.82
C PRO A 89 9.54 6.75 -1.29
N VAL A 90 9.04 6.54 -0.06
CA VAL A 90 8.93 5.20 0.53
C VAL A 90 8.00 4.28 -0.28
N PHE A 91 6.84 4.76 -0.74
CA PHE A 91 5.93 3.96 -1.57
C PHE A 91 6.48 3.71 -2.98
N ARG A 92 7.28 4.63 -3.52
CA ARG A 92 8.03 4.39 -4.76
C ARG A 92 9.06 3.27 -4.59
N GLU A 93 9.76 3.23 -3.46
CA GLU A 93 10.70 2.15 -3.16
C GLU A 93 9.99 0.81 -2.91
N MET A 94 8.87 0.81 -2.18
CA MET A 94 8.04 -0.39 -2.01
C MET A 94 7.53 -0.92 -3.36
N GLY A 95 7.07 -0.04 -4.24
CA GLY A 95 6.66 -0.40 -5.60
C GLY A 95 7.81 -0.97 -6.43
N ARG A 96 9.01 -0.39 -6.33
CA ARG A 96 10.23 -0.89 -6.98
C ARG A 96 10.61 -2.26 -6.45
N ARG A 97 10.58 -2.45 -5.14
CA ARG A 97 10.87 -3.73 -4.48
C ARG A 97 9.92 -4.83 -4.96
N LEU A 98 8.62 -4.53 -5.05
CA LEU A 98 7.65 -5.50 -5.54
C LEU A 98 7.84 -5.79 -7.04
N ALA A 99 8.16 -4.79 -7.85
CA ALA A 99 8.46 -5.00 -9.26
C ALA A 99 9.69 -5.88 -9.48
N ALA A 100 10.69 -5.82 -8.60
CA ALA A 100 11.85 -6.73 -8.62
C ALA A 100 11.47 -8.21 -8.40
N GLN A 101 10.27 -8.48 -7.86
CA GLN A 101 9.72 -9.82 -7.70
C GLN A 101 8.88 -10.30 -8.88
N GLY A 102 8.89 -9.57 -10.00
CA GLY A 102 8.17 -9.98 -11.20
C GLY A 102 6.73 -9.47 -11.28
N TYR A 103 6.48 -8.23 -10.90
CA TYR A 103 5.16 -7.60 -11.00
C TYR A 103 5.23 -6.26 -11.74
N VAL A 104 4.13 -5.90 -12.42
CA VAL A 104 3.89 -4.53 -12.89
C VAL A 104 3.14 -3.78 -11.81
N VAL A 105 3.78 -2.78 -11.20
CA VAL A 105 3.25 -2.11 -10.00
C VAL A 105 2.91 -0.66 -10.30
N LEU A 106 1.67 -0.28 -10.07
CA LEU A 106 1.20 1.10 -10.13
C LEU A 106 0.96 1.63 -8.71
N VAL A 107 1.57 2.77 -8.40
CA VAL A 107 1.35 3.50 -7.15
C VAL A 107 0.76 4.87 -7.49
N PRO A 108 -0.57 5.03 -7.46
CA PRO A 108 -1.22 6.30 -7.78
C PRO A 108 -1.15 7.30 -6.63
N ASN A 109 -1.27 8.58 -6.95
CA ASN A 109 -1.61 9.61 -5.99
C ASN A 109 -3.13 9.62 -5.75
N PRO A 110 -3.66 9.24 -4.58
CA PRO A 110 -5.10 9.24 -4.34
C PRO A 110 -5.70 10.64 -4.32
N TYR A 111 -4.85 11.65 -4.11
CA TYR A 111 -5.26 13.05 -3.93
C TYR A 111 -5.07 13.91 -5.19
N TYR A 112 -4.86 13.32 -6.35
CA TYR A 112 -4.52 14.02 -7.59
C TYR A 112 -5.50 15.16 -7.97
N ARG A 113 -6.77 15.05 -7.57
CA ARG A 113 -7.78 16.09 -7.79
C ARG A 113 -7.47 17.39 -7.05
N MET A 114 -6.79 17.29 -5.93
CA MET A 114 -6.53 18.40 -5.01
C MET A 114 -5.06 18.82 -5.01
N LYS A 115 -4.16 17.86 -5.12
CA LYS A 115 -2.71 18.12 -5.00
C LYS A 115 -1.87 17.04 -5.68
N LYS A 116 -0.86 17.48 -6.45
CA LYS A 116 0.16 16.57 -6.99
C LYS A 116 1.05 16.00 -5.89
N ALA A 117 1.50 14.76 -6.10
CA ALA A 117 2.45 14.10 -5.20
C ALA A 117 3.87 14.74 -5.28
N PRO A 118 4.62 14.75 -4.16
CA PRO A 118 4.19 14.38 -2.82
C PRO A 118 3.30 15.44 -2.19
N VAL A 119 2.19 15.00 -1.55
CA VAL A 119 1.24 15.93 -0.90
C VAL A 119 1.77 16.47 0.43
N VAL A 120 2.70 15.76 1.05
CA VAL A 120 3.47 16.18 2.22
C VAL A 120 4.94 16.17 1.85
N LYS A 121 5.68 17.19 2.28
CA LYS A 121 7.13 17.31 2.11
C LYS A 121 7.79 17.44 3.48
N GLY A 122 8.88 16.68 3.70
CA GLY A 122 9.61 16.68 4.97
C GLY A 122 8.91 15.88 6.06
N ALA A 123 9.13 16.26 7.32
CA ALA A 123 8.51 15.61 8.47
C ALA A 123 7.00 15.92 8.54
N PHE A 124 6.25 14.95 9.01
CA PHE A 124 4.82 15.07 9.30
C PHE A 124 4.58 14.56 10.72
N ASP A 125 3.99 15.39 11.56
CA ASP A 125 3.71 15.05 12.95
C ASP A 125 2.20 14.79 13.13
N PHE A 126 1.84 13.55 13.40
CA PHE A 126 0.46 13.15 13.67
C PHE A 126 -0.09 13.73 14.99
N GLY A 127 0.76 14.19 15.91
CA GLY A 127 0.38 14.95 17.10
C GLY A 127 0.13 16.45 16.81
N ASN A 128 0.59 16.95 15.68
CA ASN A 128 0.41 18.34 15.31
C ASN A 128 -0.97 18.58 14.66
N LYS A 129 -1.80 19.38 15.31
CA LYS A 129 -3.17 19.67 14.85
C LYS A 129 -3.21 20.30 13.44
N ALA A 130 -2.24 21.15 13.07
CA ALA A 130 -2.22 21.77 11.75
C ALA A 130 -1.88 20.75 10.66
N ASP A 131 -0.93 19.85 10.91
CA ASP A 131 -0.59 18.75 10.00
C ASP A 131 -1.78 17.80 9.81
N MET A 132 -2.42 17.40 10.92
CA MET A 132 -3.62 16.56 10.88
C MET A 132 -4.77 17.23 10.12
N ASN A 133 -5.09 18.49 10.39
CA ASN A 133 -6.14 19.20 9.67
C ASN A 133 -5.86 19.23 8.15
N ARG A 134 -4.61 19.46 7.77
CA ARG A 134 -4.20 19.53 6.37
C ARG A 134 -4.36 18.18 5.66
N ILE A 135 -3.94 17.08 6.27
CA ILE A 135 -4.05 15.77 5.64
C ILE A 135 -5.48 15.23 5.66
N MET A 136 -6.22 15.51 6.73
CA MET A 136 -7.64 15.14 6.82
C MET A 136 -8.51 15.88 5.81
N ALA A 137 -8.18 17.13 5.48
CA ALA A 137 -8.86 17.85 4.39
C ALA A 137 -8.72 17.11 3.04
N LEU A 138 -7.52 16.59 2.73
CA LEU A 138 -7.31 15.77 1.54
C LEU A 138 -8.07 14.44 1.62
N ARG A 139 -8.00 13.75 2.77
CA ARG A 139 -8.70 12.46 2.97
C ARG A 139 -10.21 12.60 2.84
N ASN A 140 -10.79 13.64 3.45
CA ASN A 140 -12.23 13.89 3.42
C ASN A 140 -12.74 14.34 2.04
N GLY A 141 -11.86 14.86 1.19
CA GLY A 141 -12.16 15.15 -0.21
C GLY A 141 -12.23 13.92 -1.11
N LEU A 142 -11.92 12.72 -0.60
CA LEU A 142 -11.95 11.47 -1.35
C LEU A 142 -13.21 10.68 -0.97
N SER A 143 -14.22 10.66 -1.85
CA SER A 143 -15.43 9.86 -1.67
C SER A 143 -15.29 8.44 -2.24
N ASP A 144 -16.13 7.54 -1.76
CA ASP A 144 -16.19 6.16 -2.22
C ASP A 144 -16.45 6.05 -3.72
N ALA A 145 -17.38 6.84 -4.24
CA ALA A 145 -17.67 6.88 -5.68
C ALA A 145 -16.47 7.36 -6.52
N MET A 146 -15.63 8.26 -5.98
CA MET A 146 -14.37 8.64 -6.61
C MET A 146 -13.39 7.48 -6.63
N VAL A 147 -13.26 6.75 -5.51
CA VAL A 147 -12.41 5.57 -5.40
C VAL A 147 -12.81 4.49 -6.40
N ASP A 148 -14.11 4.23 -6.57
CA ASP A 148 -14.60 3.22 -7.51
C ASP A 148 -14.22 3.59 -8.95
N ARG A 149 -14.43 4.86 -9.37
CA ARG A 149 -14.04 5.33 -10.70
C ARG A 149 -12.52 5.32 -10.90
N ASP A 150 -11.74 5.68 -9.88
CA ASP A 150 -10.29 5.65 -9.92
C ASP A 150 -9.77 4.22 -10.02
N SER A 151 -10.36 3.30 -9.28
CA SER A 151 -10.04 1.87 -9.33
C SER A 151 -10.22 1.32 -10.75
N ASP A 152 -11.32 1.67 -11.41
CA ASP A 152 -11.55 1.32 -12.82
C ASP A 152 -10.49 1.89 -13.75
N ALA A 153 -10.21 3.18 -13.63
CA ALA A 153 -9.23 3.88 -14.47
C ALA A 153 -7.82 3.31 -14.28
N PHE A 154 -7.40 3.05 -13.04
CA PHE A 154 -6.05 2.57 -12.72
C PHE A 154 -5.83 1.11 -13.10
N VAL A 155 -6.80 0.25 -12.85
CA VAL A 155 -6.74 -1.15 -13.29
C VAL A 155 -6.74 -1.22 -14.82
N SER A 156 -7.60 -0.44 -15.48
CA SER A 156 -7.61 -0.34 -16.96
C SER A 156 -6.31 0.23 -17.52
N PHE A 157 -5.66 1.18 -16.82
CA PHE A 157 -4.35 1.69 -17.20
C PHE A 157 -3.27 0.58 -17.11
N LEU A 158 -3.25 -0.19 -16.02
CA LEU A 158 -2.35 -1.33 -15.86
C LEU A 158 -2.54 -2.35 -16.98
N ASP A 159 -3.78 -2.67 -17.34
CA ASP A 159 -4.08 -3.62 -18.40
C ASP A 159 -3.64 -3.17 -19.79
N ARG A 160 -3.51 -1.87 -20.02
CA ARG A 160 -2.97 -1.32 -21.28
C ARG A 160 -1.45 -1.27 -21.35
N GLN A 161 -0.74 -1.54 -20.24
CA GLN A 161 0.73 -1.56 -20.29
C GLN A 161 1.22 -2.81 -21.04
N PRO A 162 2.17 -2.66 -21.96
CA PRO A 162 2.70 -3.79 -22.75
C PRO A 162 3.39 -4.85 -21.89
N GLN A 163 3.83 -4.46 -20.67
CA GLN A 163 4.46 -5.35 -19.69
C GLN A 163 3.44 -6.11 -18.82
N THR A 164 2.15 -5.78 -18.89
CA THR A 164 1.14 -6.47 -18.10
C THR A 164 0.67 -7.75 -18.78
N ASP A 165 0.71 -8.84 -18.03
CA ASP A 165 0.05 -10.09 -18.41
C ASP A 165 -1.44 -10.02 -18.05
N ARG A 166 -2.27 -9.82 -19.06
CA ARG A 166 -3.73 -9.75 -18.89
C ARG A 166 -4.40 -11.12 -18.76
N GLY A 167 -3.69 -12.18 -19.08
CA GLY A 167 -4.17 -13.56 -18.89
C GLY A 167 -4.16 -13.98 -17.42
N ARG A 168 -3.35 -13.31 -16.61
CA ARG A 168 -3.25 -13.53 -15.16
C ARG A 168 -4.09 -12.50 -14.40
N LYS A 169 -4.61 -12.86 -13.22
CA LYS A 169 -5.29 -11.92 -12.33
C LYS A 169 -4.35 -10.80 -11.87
N ALA A 170 -4.93 -9.69 -11.41
CA ALA A 170 -4.20 -8.61 -10.76
C ALA A 170 -4.39 -8.66 -9.25
N ALA A 171 -3.47 -8.04 -8.52
CA ALA A 171 -3.62 -7.79 -7.09
C ALA A 171 -3.89 -6.33 -6.79
N VAL A 172 -4.43 -6.08 -5.61
CA VAL A 172 -4.49 -4.75 -5.00
C VAL A 172 -3.90 -4.79 -3.60
N GLN A 173 -3.11 -3.76 -3.26
CA GLN A 173 -2.59 -3.55 -1.91
C GLN A 173 -3.13 -2.27 -1.31
N GLY A 174 -3.38 -2.27 0.01
CA GLY A 174 -3.76 -1.08 0.77
C GLY A 174 -3.04 -0.98 2.10
N TYR A 175 -2.64 0.23 2.46
CA TYR A 175 -1.92 0.55 3.70
C TYR A 175 -2.72 1.59 4.49
N CYS A 176 -2.88 1.40 5.82
CA CYS A 176 -3.59 2.36 6.66
C CYS A 176 -5.00 2.68 6.11
N MET A 177 -5.30 3.95 5.82
CA MET A 177 -6.56 4.39 5.25
C MET A 177 -6.93 3.67 3.94
N SER A 178 -5.96 3.09 3.24
CA SER A 178 -6.19 2.46 1.95
C SER A 178 -6.54 0.98 2.05
N GLY A 179 -6.61 0.40 3.24
CA GLY A 179 -7.20 -0.92 3.44
C GLY A 179 -8.63 -1.00 2.90
N PRO A 180 -9.56 -0.13 3.36
CA PRO A 180 -10.90 0.02 2.79
C PRO A 180 -10.92 0.24 1.28
N ILE A 181 -9.99 1.05 0.75
CA ILE A 181 -9.89 1.32 -0.69
C ILE A 181 -9.53 0.06 -1.47
N ALA A 182 -8.68 -0.82 -0.93
CA ALA A 182 -8.34 -2.08 -1.57
C ALA A 182 -9.55 -3.03 -1.66
N PHE A 183 -10.39 -3.10 -0.63
CA PHE A 183 -11.65 -3.85 -0.65
C PHE A 183 -12.60 -3.32 -1.72
N ARG A 184 -12.78 -2.00 -1.80
CA ARG A 184 -13.61 -1.35 -2.83
C ARG A 184 -13.08 -1.63 -4.23
N THR A 185 -11.76 -1.54 -4.44
CA THR A 185 -11.13 -1.85 -5.74
C THR A 185 -11.45 -3.28 -6.18
N ALA A 186 -11.39 -4.25 -5.27
CA ALA A 186 -11.72 -5.65 -5.57
C ALA A 186 -13.21 -5.82 -5.90
N ALA A 187 -14.10 -5.13 -5.20
CA ALA A 187 -15.53 -5.16 -5.46
C ALA A 187 -15.89 -4.45 -6.79
N ALA A 188 -15.22 -3.36 -7.13
CA ALA A 188 -15.42 -2.65 -8.41
C ALA A 188 -14.90 -3.44 -9.62
N ARG A 189 -13.91 -4.32 -9.44
CA ARG A 189 -13.28 -5.09 -10.52
C ARG A 189 -13.14 -6.58 -10.19
N PRO A 190 -14.25 -7.27 -9.82
CA PRO A 190 -14.20 -8.64 -9.28
C PRO A 190 -13.64 -9.65 -10.29
N GLU A 191 -13.85 -9.43 -11.59
CA GLU A 191 -13.33 -10.32 -12.62
C GLU A 191 -11.82 -10.19 -12.81
N ARG A 192 -11.24 -9.05 -12.42
CA ARG A 192 -9.84 -8.75 -12.66
C ARG A 192 -8.96 -8.94 -11.44
N ILE A 193 -9.46 -8.61 -10.25
CA ILE A 193 -8.69 -8.69 -8.99
C ILE A 193 -8.82 -10.11 -8.43
N GLY A 194 -7.68 -10.81 -8.32
CA GLY A 194 -7.57 -12.15 -7.74
C GLY A 194 -7.01 -12.17 -6.32
N ALA A 195 -6.34 -11.09 -5.90
CA ALA A 195 -5.74 -11.00 -4.57
C ALA A 195 -5.85 -9.59 -3.99
N VAL A 196 -6.19 -9.50 -2.71
CA VAL A 196 -6.22 -8.27 -1.90
C VAL A 196 -5.28 -8.44 -0.72
N ALA A 197 -4.31 -7.55 -0.55
CA ALA A 197 -3.47 -7.52 0.64
C ALA A 197 -3.61 -6.18 1.36
N THR A 198 -3.84 -6.20 2.68
CA THR A 198 -3.93 -4.98 3.48
C THR A 198 -2.99 -5.07 4.68
N PHE A 199 -2.29 -3.96 4.94
CA PHE A 199 -1.32 -3.84 6.01
C PHE A 199 -1.77 -2.73 6.95
N HIS A 200 -1.89 -3.06 8.24
CA HIS A 200 -2.44 -2.14 9.26
C HIS A 200 -3.62 -1.31 8.72
N PRO A 201 -4.66 -1.98 8.18
CA PRO A 201 -5.75 -1.26 7.54
C PRO A 201 -6.45 -0.33 8.53
N GLY A 202 -6.97 0.79 8.02
CA GLY A 202 -8.02 1.52 8.75
C GLY A 202 -9.26 0.64 8.87
N ALA A 203 -10.22 1.05 9.70
CA ALA A 203 -11.39 0.24 10.05
C ALA A 203 -12.05 -0.44 8.83
N LEU A 204 -12.01 -1.77 8.80
CA LEU A 204 -12.65 -2.60 7.79
C LEU A 204 -14.06 -3.03 8.20
N VAL A 205 -14.37 -2.96 9.48
CA VAL A 205 -15.69 -3.21 10.07
C VAL A 205 -16.16 -1.93 10.75
N THR A 206 -17.26 -1.37 10.25
CA THR A 206 -17.91 -0.18 10.80
C THR A 206 -19.41 -0.42 10.94
N SER A 207 -20.12 0.45 11.66
CA SER A 207 -21.57 0.39 11.80
C SER A 207 -22.35 1.02 10.63
N THR A 208 -21.63 1.50 9.62
CA THR A 208 -22.26 2.20 8.47
C THR A 208 -22.61 1.20 7.35
N PRO A 209 -23.63 1.50 6.52
CA PRO A 209 -24.06 0.61 5.42
C PRO A 209 -23.00 0.40 4.33
N ASP A 210 -21.99 1.26 4.26
CA ASP A 210 -20.87 1.23 3.33
C ASP A 210 -19.61 0.60 3.93
N SER A 211 -19.75 -0.09 5.06
CA SER A 211 -18.64 -0.76 5.75
C SER A 211 -17.89 -1.72 4.79
N PRO A 212 -16.54 -1.64 4.74
CA PRO A 212 -15.73 -2.40 3.77
C PRO A 212 -15.97 -3.91 3.79
N HIS A 213 -16.22 -4.52 4.96
CA HIS A 213 -16.49 -5.97 5.07
C HIS A 213 -17.77 -6.38 4.34
N LEU A 214 -18.74 -5.48 4.15
CA LEU A 214 -19.97 -5.75 3.40
C LEU A 214 -19.74 -5.87 1.89
N LEU A 215 -18.55 -5.47 1.40
CA LEU A 215 -18.18 -5.63 -0.01
C LEU A 215 -17.63 -7.03 -0.33
N ILE A 216 -17.29 -7.83 0.68
CA ILE A 216 -16.68 -9.16 0.49
C ILE A 216 -17.50 -10.05 -0.46
N PRO A 217 -18.83 -10.16 -0.34
CA PRO A 217 -19.64 -10.98 -1.26
C PRO A 217 -19.55 -10.56 -2.73
N ALA A 218 -19.31 -9.26 -2.99
CA ALA A 218 -19.17 -8.71 -4.34
C ALA A 218 -17.78 -8.97 -4.97
N THR A 219 -16.83 -9.50 -4.21
CA THR A 219 -15.46 -9.78 -4.69
C THR A 219 -15.33 -11.24 -5.17
N ARG A 220 -14.24 -11.51 -5.91
CA ARG A 220 -13.79 -12.88 -6.26
C ARG A 220 -12.33 -13.13 -5.86
N ALA A 221 -11.75 -12.24 -5.10
CA ALA A 221 -10.37 -12.29 -4.66
C ALA A 221 -10.19 -13.15 -3.41
N ALA A 222 -8.98 -13.67 -3.23
CA ALA A 222 -8.47 -14.08 -1.93
C ALA A 222 -7.94 -12.86 -1.16
N PHE A 223 -7.88 -12.96 0.18
CA PHE A 223 -7.52 -11.83 1.04
C PHE A 223 -6.39 -12.18 2.01
N LEU A 224 -5.46 -11.24 2.18
CA LEU A 224 -4.44 -11.21 3.23
C LEU A 224 -4.64 -9.91 4.03
N VAL A 225 -5.14 -10.03 5.26
CA VAL A 225 -5.48 -8.89 6.13
C VAL A 225 -4.62 -8.93 7.38
N LEU A 226 -3.62 -8.05 7.45
CA LEU A 226 -2.65 -7.98 8.53
C LEU A 226 -2.94 -6.76 9.40
N ILE A 227 -3.56 -7.00 10.55
CA ILE A 227 -4.06 -5.96 11.49
C ILE A 227 -2.97 -5.65 12.52
N ALA A 228 -2.78 -4.39 12.88
CA ALA A 228 -1.85 -4.01 13.94
C ALA A 228 -2.40 -4.37 15.33
N GLN A 229 -1.53 -4.76 16.28
CA GLN A 229 -1.95 -5.11 17.64
C GLN A 229 -2.71 -3.99 18.36
N ASN A 230 -2.27 -2.75 18.16
CA ASN A 230 -2.93 -1.59 18.78
C ASN A 230 -4.27 -1.24 18.10
N ASP A 231 -4.46 -1.59 16.82
CA ASP A 231 -5.75 -1.46 16.14
C ASP A 231 -6.71 -2.55 16.61
N ALA A 232 -6.24 -3.79 16.71
CA ALA A 232 -7.02 -4.91 17.24
C ALA A 232 -7.45 -4.66 18.72
N ALA A 233 -6.58 -4.06 19.52
CA ALA A 233 -6.92 -3.70 20.91
C ALA A 233 -8.04 -2.64 20.99
N ARG A 234 -8.10 -1.72 20.01
CA ARG A 234 -9.16 -0.69 19.94
C ARG A 234 -10.46 -1.22 19.32
N MET A 235 -10.36 -2.19 18.43
CA MET A 235 -11.49 -2.79 17.70
C MET A 235 -11.42 -4.32 17.82
N PRO A 236 -11.66 -4.88 19.02
CA PRO A 236 -11.46 -6.31 19.27
C PRO A 236 -12.38 -7.21 18.42
N ASP A 237 -13.52 -6.71 17.99
CA ASP A 237 -14.47 -7.45 17.17
C ASP A 237 -14.17 -7.41 15.67
N GLU A 238 -13.20 -6.61 15.22
CA GLU A 238 -12.92 -6.46 13.78
C GLU A 238 -12.43 -7.77 13.16
N ALA A 239 -11.39 -8.39 13.72
CA ALA A 239 -10.82 -9.62 13.19
C ALA A 239 -11.82 -10.81 13.22
N PRO A 240 -12.57 -11.07 14.31
CA PRO A 240 -13.61 -12.09 14.32
C PRO A 240 -14.72 -11.83 13.29
N THR A 241 -15.19 -10.59 13.16
CA THR A 241 -16.23 -10.21 12.18
C THR A 241 -15.76 -10.42 10.76
N LEU A 242 -14.52 -10.02 10.42
CA LEU A 242 -13.93 -10.27 9.12
C LEU A 242 -13.83 -11.76 8.80
N LYS A 243 -13.33 -12.58 9.74
CA LYS A 243 -13.26 -14.04 9.56
C LYS A 243 -14.63 -14.64 9.27
N SER A 244 -15.66 -14.22 10.01
CA SER A 244 -17.03 -14.66 9.80
C SER A 244 -17.58 -14.22 8.43
N ALA A 245 -17.32 -12.97 8.01
CA ALA A 245 -17.78 -12.45 6.73
C ALA A 245 -17.10 -13.16 5.53
N PHE A 246 -15.81 -13.47 5.63
CA PHE A 246 -15.09 -14.25 4.62
C PHE A 246 -15.63 -15.68 4.51
N ALA A 247 -15.85 -16.36 5.65
CA ALA A 247 -16.42 -17.71 5.68
C ALA A 247 -17.82 -17.73 5.08
N ALA A 248 -18.69 -16.80 5.47
CA ALA A 248 -20.07 -16.70 4.93
C ALA A 248 -20.10 -16.42 3.42
N SER A 249 -19.07 -15.74 2.89
CA SER A 249 -18.95 -15.42 1.47
C SER A 249 -18.18 -16.46 0.67
N HIS A 250 -17.69 -17.52 1.30
CA HIS A 250 -16.82 -18.54 0.69
C HIS A 250 -15.60 -17.91 0.00
N ARG A 251 -14.93 -16.96 0.70
CA ARG A 251 -13.71 -16.31 0.23
C ARG A 251 -12.51 -16.78 1.05
N ASP A 252 -11.47 -17.19 0.35
CA ASP A 252 -10.20 -17.52 1.00
C ASP A 252 -9.61 -16.28 1.63
N ALA A 253 -9.30 -16.35 2.92
CA ALA A 253 -8.73 -15.23 3.63
C ALA A 253 -7.80 -15.65 4.78
N VAL A 254 -6.69 -14.93 4.90
CA VAL A 254 -5.86 -14.89 6.10
C VAL A 254 -6.14 -13.58 6.81
N VAL A 255 -6.62 -13.63 8.05
CA VAL A 255 -6.81 -12.46 8.91
C VAL A 255 -5.98 -12.67 10.16
N GLU A 256 -4.92 -11.89 10.31
CA GLU A 256 -3.95 -12.03 11.39
C GLU A 256 -3.70 -10.70 12.10
N VAL A 257 -3.54 -10.77 13.43
CA VAL A 257 -3.08 -9.65 14.26
C VAL A 257 -1.57 -9.74 14.41
N TYR A 258 -0.87 -8.76 13.90
CA TYR A 258 0.59 -8.67 13.97
C TYR A 258 1.05 -8.03 15.29
N PRO A 259 2.12 -8.52 15.90
CA PRO A 259 2.68 -7.95 17.14
C PRO A 259 3.47 -6.66 16.85
N ALA A 260 2.85 -5.75 16.13
CA ALA A 260 3.42 -4.47 15.72
C ALA A 260 2.35 -3.37 15.73
N ASN A 261 2.76 -2.12 15.90
CA ASN A 261 1.84 -0.98 15.95
C ASN A 261 1.53 -0.45 14.54
N HIS A 262 0.38 0.23 14.42
CA HIS A 262 -0.09 0.80 13.15
C HIS A 262 1.02 1.57 12.42
N GLY A 263 1.27 1.25 11.16
CA GLY A 263 2.34 1.84 10.35
C GLY A 263 3.63 1.01 10.26
N TRP A 264 3.71 -0.19 10.87
CA TRP A 264 4.93 -0.99 10.98
C TRP A 264 5.61 -1.34 9.65
N THR A 265 4.87 -1.38 8.53
CA THR A 265 5.44 -1.76 7.23
C THR A 265 6.09 -0.58 6.50
N VAL A 266 5.90 0.64 6.97
CA VAL A 266 6.28 1.86 6.23
C VAL A 266 7.57 2.45 6.81
N ALA A 267 8.68 2.28 6.11
CA ALA A 267 9.95 2.86 6.52
C ALA A 267 9.86 4.41 6.62
N GLY A 268 10.51 4.97 7.67
CA GLY A 268 10.39 6.40 8.01
C GLY A 268 9.22 6.71 8.95
N SER A 269 8.37 5.73 9.27
CA SER A 269 7.40 5.78 10.35
C SER A 269 8.11 5.51 11.70
N GLN A 270 7.70 6.17 12.77
CA GLN A 270 8.22 5.87 14.12
C GLN A 270 7.84 4.46 14.61
N THR A 271 6.79 3.90 14.06
CA THR A 271 6.32 2.54 14.36
C THR A 271 6.86 1.50 13.37
N TYR A 272 7.78 1.89 12.48
CA TYR A 272 8.38 0.94 11.54
C TYR A 272 9.09 -0.18 12.31
N ASP A 273 8.69 -1.40 12.03
CA ASP A 273 9.29 -2.61 12.57
C ASP A 273 9.80 -3.45 11.40
N GLU A 274 11.11 -3.46 11.21
CA GLU A 274 11.72 -4.16 10.07
C GLU A 274 11.46 -5.66 10.13
N VAL A 275 11.50 -6.28 11.31
CA VAL A 275 11.28 -7.72 11.48
C VAL A 275 9.86 -8.10 11.04
N GLN A 276 8.86 -7.35 11.52
CA GLN A 276 7.48 -7.61 11.15
C GLN A 276 7.16 -7.19 9.71
N ALA A 277 7.81 -6.15 9.20
CA ALA A 277 7.67 -5.75 7.78
C ALA A 277 8.22 -6.83 6.83
N GLU A 278 9.37 -7.43 7.15
CA GLU A 278 9.94 -8.53 6.36
C GLU A 278 9.12 -9.82 6.51
N ARG A 279 8.56 -10.09 7.69
CA ARG A 279 7.63 -11.19 7.88
C ARG A 279 6.40 -11.02 6.98
N ALA A 280 5.76 -9.84 7.02
CA ALA A 280 4.61 -9.54 6.17
C ALA A 280 4.95 -9.64 4.67
N TRP A 281 6.16 -9.24 4.28
CA TRP A 281 6.67 -9.39 2.93
C TRP A 281 6.84 -10.86 2.53
N ALA A 282 7.35 -11.69 3.43
CA ALA A 282 7.52 -13.14 3.21
C ALA A 282 6.18 -13.87 3.05
N GLU A 283 5.11 -13.39 3.68
CA GLU A 283 3.74 -13.91 3.51
C GLU A 283 3.08 -13.41 2.21
N LEU A 284 3.32 -12.15 1.83
CA LEU A 284 2.73 -11.52 0.65
C LEU A 284 3.12 -12.24 -0.65
N LEU A 285 4.39 -12.59 -0.83
CA LEU A 285 4.86 -13.13 -2.10
C LEU A 285 4.28 -14.51 -2.43
N PRO A 286 4.26 -15.52 -1.52
CA PRO A 286 3.55 -16.76 -1.75
C PRO A 286 2.05 -16.56 -1.98
N PHE A 287 1.41 -15.67 -1.21
CA PHE A 287 0.01 -15.35 -1.36
C PHE A 287 -0.30 -14.84 -2.79
N TYR A 288 0.51 -13.96 -3.34
CA TYR A 288 0.33 -13.50 -4.71
C TYR A 288 0.58 -14.59 -5.75
N ARG A 289 1.63 -15.41 -5.56
CA ARG A 289 1.89 -16.53 -6.47
C ARG A 289 0.74 -17.52 -6.54
N ALA A 290 0.07 -17.77 -5.43
CA ALA A 290 -1.06 -18.69 -5.36
C ALA A 290 -2.33 -18.15 -6.04
N ASN A 291 -2.55 -16.82 -6.03
CA ASN A 291 -3.84 -16.22 -6.37
C ASN A 291 -3.85 -15.39 -7.67
N LEU A 292 -2.72 -15.22 -8.33
CA LEU A 292 -2.66 -14.44 -9.58
C LEU A 292 -2.55 -15.32 -10.84
N GLY A 293 -2.40 -16.61 -10.69
CA GLY A 293 -2.34 -17.58 -11.79
C GLY A 293 -0.96 -17.74 -12.39
#